data_96355afd9d489109a54e8a9f28aabc43
#
_entry.id   96355afd9d489109a54e8a9f28aabc43
#
_cell.length_a   1.000
_cell.length_b   1.000
_cell.length_c   1.000
_cell.angle_alpha   90.00
_cell.angle_beta   90.00
_cell.angle_gamma   90.00
#
_symmetry.space_group_name_H-M   'P 1'
#
loop_
_entity.id
_entity.type
_entity.pdbx_description
1 polymer ?
#
loop_
_entity_poly.entity_id
_entity_poly.type
_entity_poly.pdbx_seq_one_letter_code
_entity_poly.pdbx_strand_id
1 'polypeptide(L)'
;MSLKPRMHILLTGATGYVGGVLLHDLESRGHTVRCLARRPGKLAGLTGPATEVMAGDAADPEVLARACDGIDIAYWLVHSMESGVDFERSDRLAAERFAAAAKAAGVRRIVYLGGLGAEDDRLSAHLRSRHEVGAILRASGLDVVEFRASIVIGAGSFSFDLVRTLVERLPVMICPAWLATPTQPIAIADVVAYLAAAVDLPPGGPRVFEIGGPDRVSYGGIMQEYARQRGLRRLMIPVPVLTPRLSSLWLKLVTPRYSKVGRKLIDGLKNPTVVTSDAALHEFSIRPRSLVSSVREAMIQEDAAFAGKRWADLADLEELPQRFGGKAEGTRLVDHRHAVVAVAADQAFAAIERIGGPNGWYAFDWLWQLRGWMDRMIGGPGMSRGRRDPERLESGEKLDCWHVEVCDRPRRLRLSAEMKMPGRGWLEFEVVPRDGDVTIHQTAIFDPRGLGGLAYWYAIWPLHELVFRQMLAGIVRSAVRGR
;
A
#
# COMPACT_ATOMS: atom_id res chain seq x y z
N MET A 1 19.16 -16.09 -27.37
CA MET A 1 17.86 -15.50 -26.96
C MET A 1 17.63 -14.29 -27.85
N SER A 2 16.63 -14.32 -28.73
CA SER A 2 16.26 -13.15 -29.54
C SER A 2 15.76 -12.06 -28.60
N LEU A 3 16.36 -10.88 -28.62
CA LEU A 3 15.87 -9.71 -27.88
C LEU A 3 14.46 -9.41 -28.40
N LYS A 4 13.46 -9.45 -27.51
CA LYS A 4 12.10 -9.03 -27.87
C LYS A 4 12.13 -7.56 -28.29
N PRO A 5 11.33 -7.15 -29.28
CA PRO A 5 11.30 -5.78 -29.77
C PRO A 5 10.90 -4.83 -28.63
N ARG A 6 11.64 -3.76 -28.49
CA ARG A 6 11.32 -2.66 -27.59
C ARG A 6 10.07 -1.95 -28.12
N MET A 7 9.04 -1.81 -27.29
CA MET A 7 7.79 -1.16 -27.63
C MET A 7 7.69 0.22 -26.98
N HIS A 8 7.03 1.15 -27.64
CA HIS A 8 6.62 2.43 -27.08
C HIS A 8 5.23 2.27 -26.48
N ILE A 9 5.13 2.41 -25.16
CA ILE A 9 3.92 2.10 -24.39
C ILE A 9 3.37 3.36 -23.75
N LEU A 10 2.09 3.67 -23.99
CA LEU A 10 1.36 4.65 -23.20
C LEU A 10 0.73 3.96 -21.99
N LEU A 11 1.04 4.45 -20.79
CA LEU A 11 0.44 3.98 -19.56
C LEU A 11 -0.40 5.09 -18.93
N THR A 12 -1.72 4.98 -19.04
CA THR A 12 -2.63 5.81 -18.27
C THR A 12 -2.91 5.18 -16.92
N GLY A 13 -3.05 5.99 -15.86
CA GLY A 13 -3.27 5.47 -14.51
C GLY A 13 -2.01 4.97 -13.79
N ALA A 14 -0.80 5.35 -14.24
CA ALA A 14 0.47 5.01 -13.60
C ALA A 14 0.57 5.43 -12.12
N THR A 15 -0.15 6.48 -11.71
CA THR A 15 -0.23 6.92 -10.30
C THR A 15 -1.17 6.06 -9.45
N GLY A 16 -1.91 5.13 -10.05
CA GLY A 16 -2.78 4.17 -9.37
C GLY A 16 -2.02 2.91 -8.93
N TYR A 17 -2.68 2.07 -8.12
CA TYR A 17 -2.06 0.87 -7.56
C TYR A 17 -1.54 -0.10 -8.62
N VAL A 18 -2.41 -0.58 -9.52
CA VAL A 18 -2.03 -1.54 -10.57
C VAL A 18 -1.06 -0.90 -11.56
N GLY A 19 -1.33 0.35 -11.98
CA GLY A 19 -0.49 1.06 -12.93
C GLY A 19 0.93 1.32 -12.44
N GLY A 20 1.10 1.63 -11.15
CA GLY A 20 2.43 1.82 -10.55
C GLY A 20 3.27 0.54 -10.52
N VAL A 21 2.65 -0.61 -10.19
CA VAL A 21 3.35 -1.91 -10.21
C VAL A 21 3.65 -2.33 -11.65
N LEU A 22 2.71 -2.12 -12.58
CA LEU A 22 2.91 -2.43 -14.01
C LEU A 22 4.01 -1.58 -14.65
N LEU A 23 4.10 -0.30 -14.29
CA LEU A 23 5.17 0.58 -14.78
C LEU A 23 6.55 -0.04 -14.55
N HIS A 24 6.79 -0.47 -13.33
CA HIS A 24 8.08 -1.07 -12.94
C HIS A 24 8.38 -2.37 -13.71
N ASP A 25 7.36 -3.20 -13.95
CA ASP A 25 7.50 -4.44 -14.72
C ASP A 25 7.79 -4.13 -16.21
N LEU A 26 7.10 -3.17 -16.82
CA LEU A 26 7.33 -2.77 -18.21
C LEU A 26 8.74 -2.18 -18.43
N GLU A 27 9.19 -1.33 -17.51
CA GLU A 27 10.55 -0.80 -17.51
C GLU A 27 11.60 -1.91 -17.40
N SER A 28 11.39 -2.87 -16.49
CA SER A 28 12.32 -4.01 -16.29
C SER A 28 12.43 -4.91 -17.52
N ARG A 29 11.40 -4.96 -18.35
CA ARG A 29 11.37 -5.66 -19.65
C ARG A 29 12.02 -4.87 -20.78
N GLY A 30 12.46 -3.64 -20.51
CA GLY A 30 13.18 -2.79 -21.47
C GLY A 30 12.28 -2.00 -22.43
N HIS A 31 10.99 -1.87 -22.15
CA HIS A 31 10.08 -1.04 -22.94
C HIS A 31 10.32 0.45 -22.66
N THR A 32 9.95 1.31 -23.62
CA THR A 32 9.88 2.76 -23.42
C THR A 32 8.46 3.10 -22.99
N VAL A 33 8.29 3.74 -21.82
CA VAL A 33 6.97 4.04 -21.27
C VAL A 33 6.73 5.53 -21.26
N ARG A 34 5.57 5.95 -21.77
CA ARG A 34 5.02 7.30 -21.57
C ARG A 34 3.88 7.20 -20.56
N CYS A 35 4.03 7.88 -19.43
CA CYS A 35 3.01 7.94 -18.37
C CYS A 35 2.18 9.22 -18.52
N LEU A 36 0.86 9.09 -18.70
CA LEU A 36 -0.05 10.23 -18.62
C LEU A 36 -0.59 10.39 -17.22
N ALA A 37 -0.32 11.52 -16.55
CA ALA A 37 -0.71 11.75 -15.17
C ALA A 37 -1.20 13.18 -14.93
N ARG A 38 -2.33 13.33 -14.20
CA ARG A 38 -2.84 14.66 -13.76
C ARG A 38 -1.90 15.35 -12.77
N ARG A 39 -1.13 14.58 -12.02
CA ARG A 39 -0.17 15.05 -11.00
C ARG A 39 1.17 14.36 -11.22
N PRO A 40 2.00 14.85 -12.15
CA PRO A 40 3.27 14.19 -12.51
C PRO A 40 4.25 14.06 -11.33
N GLY A 41 4.21 15.01 -10.37
CA GLY A 41 5.04 14.94 -9.16
C GLY A 41 4.85 13.68 -8.32
N LYS A 42 3.72 12.96 -8.44
CA LYS A 42 3.51 11.66 -7.77
C LYS A 42 4.36 10.53 -8.36
N LEU A 43 4.89 10.71 -9.55
CA LEU A 43 5.78 9.75 -10.22
C LEU A 43 7.26 10.12 -10.06
N ALA A 44 7.56 11.26 -9.44
CA ALA A 44 8.94 11.71 -9.22
C ALA A 44 9.71 10.68 -8.36
N GLY A 45 10.86 10.23 -8.86
CA GLY A 45 11.68 9.21 -8.21
C GLY A 45 11.15 7.78 -8.31
N LEU A 46 9.99 7.56 -8.96
CA LEU A 46 9.41 6.22 -9.18
C LEU A 46 9.59 5.72 -10.61
N THR A 47 10.05 6.57 -11.52
CA THR A 47 10.23 6.25 -12.94
C THR A 47 11.70 6.03 -13.29
N GLY A 48 11.95 5.06 -14.17
CA GLY A 48 13.28 4.86 -14.74
C GLY A 48 13.65 5.94 -15.77
N PRO A 49 14.93 6.01 -16.19
CA PRO A 49 15.45 7.07 -17.09
C PRO A 49 14.86 7.01 -18.52
N ALA A 50 14.27 5.89 -18.92
CA ALA A 50 13.64 5.72 -20.24
C ALA A 50 12.13 6.01 -20.22
N THR A 51 11.58 6.47 -19.08
CA THR A 51 10.16 6.75 -18.92
C THR A 51 9.90 8.25 -19.03
N GLU A 52 9.04 8.62 -19.97
CA GLU A 52 8.51 9.98 -20.13
C GLU A 52 7.29 10.19 -19.24
N VAL A 53 7.26 11.29 -18.49
CA VAL A 53 6.08 11.66 -17.67
C VAL A 53 5.42 12.89 -18.27
N MET A 54 4.23 12.71 -18.83
CA MET A 54 3.41 13.75 -19.44
C MET A 54 2.32 14.21 -18.48
N ALA A 55 2.27 15.53 -18.21
CA ALA A 55 1.19 16.13 -17.43
C ALA A 55 -0.06 16.29 -18.30
N GLY A 56 -1.22 15.85 -17.79
CA GLY A 56 -2.49 16.04 -18.48
C GLY A 56 -3.63 15.21 -17.91
N ASP A 57 -4.84 15.56 -18.32
CA ASP A 57 -6.04 14.80 -17.99
C ASP A 57 -6.40 13.85 -19.14
N ALA A 58 -6.63 12.59 -18.82
CA ALA A 58 -7.08 11.57 -19.78
C ALA A 58 -8.52 11.81 -20.30
N ALA A 59 -9.22 12.84 -19.81
CA ALA A 59 -10.47 13.28 -20.36
C ALA A 59 -10.32 14.39 -21.46
N ASP A 60 -9.12 14.95 -21.63
CA ASP A 60 -8.83 16.02 -22.61
C ASP A 60 -8.40 15.41 -23.96
N PRO A 61 -9.16 15.68 -25.07
CA PRO A 61 -8.84 15.14 -26.39
C PRO A 61 -7.47 15.58 -26.94
N GLU A 62 -7.05 16.83 -26.69
CA GLU A 62 -5.78 17.35 -27.18
C GLU A 62 -4.60 16.71 -26.45
N VAL A 63 -4.76 16.50 -25.15
CA VAL A 63 -3.78 15.78 -24.32
C VAL A 63 -3.67 14.33 -24.80
N LEU A 64 -4.79 13.65 -25.05
CA LEU A 64 -4.82 12.29 -25.52
C LEU A 64 -4.19 12.15 -26.91
N ALA A 65 -4.41 13.08 -27.84
CA ALA A 65 -3.80 13.07 -29.16
C ALA A 65 -2.26 13.09 -29.05
N ARG A 66 -1.73 14.00 -28.22
CA ARG A 66 -0.26 14.06 -27.98
C ARG A 66 0.26 12.84 -27.23
N ALA A 67 -0.52 12.33 -26.26
CA ALA A 67 -0.11 11.16 -25.48
C ALA A 67 -0.02 9.90 -26.33
N CYS A 68 -0.91 9.71 -27.32
CA CYS A 68 -0.94 8.56 -28.20
C CYS A 68 0.05 8.63 -29.37
N ASP A 69 0.63 9.78 -29.64
CA ASP A 69 1.55 9.98 -30.77
C ASP A 69 2.81 9.10 -30.63
N GLY A 70 3.12 8.30 -31.67
CA GLY A 70 4.25 7.38 -31.70
C GLY A 70 4.15 6.18 -30.75
N ILE A 71 2.95 5.83 -30.26
CA ILE A 71 2.69 4.73 -29.34
C ILE A 71 2.31 3.45 -30.08
N ASP A 72 2.96 2.35 -29.71
CA ASP A 72 2.61 1.00 -30.19
C ASP A 72 1.43 0.39 -29.44
N ILE A 73 1.46 0.46 -28.12
CA ILE A 73 0.48 -0.17 -27.21
C ILE A 73 0.05 0.82 -26.14
N ALA A 74 -1.25 0.93 -25.90
CA ALA A 74 -1.79 1.84 -24.89
C ALA A 74 -2.55 1.08 -23.80
N TYR A 75 -2.18 1.30 -22.54
CA TYR A 75 -2.87 0.78 -21.38
C TYR A 75 -3.90 1.78 -20.87
N TRP A 76 -5.15 1.35 -20.74
CA TRP A 76 -6.22 2.11 -20.13
C TRP A 76 -6.52 1.59 -18.73
N LEU A 77 -5.91 2.23 -17.70
CA LEU A 77 -6.07 1.86 -16.29
C LEU A 77 -6.69 2.98 -15.46
N VAL A 78 -7.32 3.95 -16.12
CA VAL A 78 -7.99 5.08 -15.46
C VAL A 78 -9.43 4.70 -15.11
N HIS A 79 -9.90 5.13 -13.95
CA HIS A 79 -11.30 5.10 -13.56
C HIS A 79 -11.62 6.25 -12.60
N SER A 80 -12.87 6.74 -12.65
CA SER A 80 -13.31 7.95 -11.94
C SER A 80 -14.03 7.66 -10.61
N MET A 81 -13.61 6.66 -9.82
CA MET A 81 -14.28 6.30 -8.55
C MET A 81 -14.36 7.45 -7.53
N GLU A 82 -13.45 8.39 -7.57
CA GLU A 82 -13.40 9.55 -6.66
C GLU A 82 -14.25 10.73 -7.15
N SER A 83 -14.60 10.79 -8.43
CA SER A 83 -15.42 11.85 -8.99
C SER A 83 -16.91 11.57 -8.73
N GLY A 84 -17.57 12.48 -8.05
CA GLY A 84 -18.97 12.65 -7.71
C GLY A 84 -20.05 11.66 -8.18
N VAL A 85 -21.26 12.21 -8.43
CA VAL A 85 -22.47 11.43 -8.72
C VAL A 85 -22.50 10.89 -10.15
N ASP A 86 -21.77 11.48 -11.11
CA ASP A 86 -21.83 11.19 -12.56
C ASP A 86 -20.57 10.50 -13.10
N PHE A 87 -19.98 9.59 -12.33
CA PHE A 87 -18.75 8.91 -12.73
C PHE A 87 -18.93 8.00 -13.96
N GLU A 88 -20.11 7.36 -14.14
CA GLU A 88 -20.39 6.48 -15.29
C GLU A 88 -20.30 7.27 -16.61
N ARG A 89 -20.90 8.47 -16.64
CA ARG A 89 -20.81 9.35 -17.82
C ARG A 89 -19.37 9.84 -18.06
N SER A 90 -18.66 10.18 -17.00
CA SER A 90 -17.26 10.61 -17.11
C SER A 90 -16.35 9.51 -17.64
N ASP A 91 -16.50 8.28 -17.14
CA ASP A 91 -15.73 7.12 -17.59
C ASP A 91 -16.05 6.77 -19.05
N ARG A 92 -17.34 6.84 -19.46
CA ARG A 92 -17.79 6.64 -20.85
C ARG A 92 -17.13 7.63 -21.79
N LEU A 93 -17.28 8.95 -21.55
CA LEU A 93 -16.71 10.00 -22.40
C LEU A 93 -15.19 9.91 -22.49
N ALA A 94 -14.50 9.60 -21.38
CA ALA A 94 -13.07 9.43 -21.38
C ALA A 94 -12.61 8.23 -22.23
N ALA A 95 -13.33 7.10 -22.16
CA ALA A 95 -13.06 5.92 -22.97
C ALA A 95 -13.30 6.16 -24.47
N GLU A 96 -14.39 6.86 -24.83
CA GLU A 96 -14.69 7.25 -26.23
C GLU A 96 -13.58 8.13 -26.83
N ARG A 97 -13.17 9.15 -26.08
CA ARG A 97 -12.08 10.07 -26.50
C ARG A 97 -10.74 9.36 -26.62
N PHE A 98 -10.43 8.48 -25.66
CA PHE A 98 -9.20 7.71 -25.69
C PHE A 98 -9.18 6.75 -26.88
N ALA A 99 -10.26 6.02 -27.14
CA ALA A 99 -10.36 5.11 -28.28
C ALA A 99 -10.21 5.85 -29.62
N ALA A 100 -10.82 7.05 -29.74
CA ALA A 100 -10.69 7.89 -30.93
C ALA A 100 -9.24 8.38 -31.12
N ALA A 101 -8.59 8.88 -30.08
CA ALA A 101 -7.22 9.34 -30.13
C ALA A 101 -6.23 8.23 -30.46
N ALA A 102 -6.39 7.06 -29.81
CA ALA A 102 -5.55 5.89 -30.07
C ALA A 102 -5.69 5.39 -31.53
N LYS A 103 -6.91 5.41 -32.06
CA LYS A 103 -7.16 5.05 -33.47
C LYS A 103 -6.55 6.04 -34.44
N ALA A 104 -6.70 7.33 -34.20
CA ALA A 104 -6.14 8.38 -35.03
C ALA A 104 -4.61 8.37 -35.05
N ALA A 105 -3.97 8.02 -33.94
CA ALA A 105 -2.51 7.90 -33.80
C ALA A 105 -1.96 6.57 -34.32
N GLY A 106 -2.79 5.62 -34.75
CA GLY A 106 -2.36 4.32 -35.26
C GLY A 106 -1.85 3.37 -34.16
N VAL A 107 -2.30 3.53 -32.92
CA VAL A 107 -2.01 2.58 -31.81
C VAL A 107 -2.45 1.19 -32.23
N ARG A 108 -1.55 0.23 -32.16
CA ARG A 108 -1.80 -1.15 -32.60
C ARG A 108 -2.68 -1.95 -31.66
N ARG A 109 -2.53 -1.70 -30.33
CA ARG A 109 -3.25 -2.44 -29.29
C ARG A 109 -3.62 -1.56 -28.11
N ILE A 110 -4.83 -1.77 -27.60
CA ILE A 110 -5.27 -1.26 -26.30
C ILE A 110 -5.32 -2.43 -25.31
N VAL A 111 -4.75 -2.25 -24.12
CA VAL A 111 -4.89 -3.19 -23.01
C VAL A 111 -5.70 -2.52 -21.90
N TYR A 112 -6.78 -3.19 -21.49
CA TYR A 112 -7.72 -2.67 -20.50
C TYR A 112 -7.88 -3.65 -19.33
N LEU A 113 -7.94 -3.13 -18.10
CA LEU A 113 -8.29 -3.91 -16.92
C LEU A 113 -9.68 -3.52 -16.45
N GLY A 114 -10.66 -4.39 -16.70
CA GLY A 114 -12.05 -4.28 -16.30
C GLY A 114 -12.34 -5.00 -14.98
N GLY A 115 -13.63 -5.02 -14.61
CA GLY A 115 -14.13 -5.76 -13.45
C GLY A 115 -14.75 -7.10 -13.86
N LEU A 116 -14.53 -8.14 -13.06
CA LEU A 116 -15.16 -9.44 -13.22
C LEU A 116 -16.60 -9.39 -12.71
N GLY A 117 -17.52 -10.05 -13.40
CA GLY A 117 -18.93 -10.15 -13.05
C GLY A 117 -19.78 -10.52 -14.28
N ALA A 118 -20.91 -11.19 -14.06
CA ALA A 118 -21.83 -11.54 -15.12
C ALA A 118 -22.44 -10.28 -15.77
N GLU A 119 -22.63 -10.32 -17.07
CA GLU A 119 -23.32 -9.23 -17.81
C GLU A 119 -24.84 -9.37 -17.61
N ASP A 120 -25.36 -8.92 -16.45
CA ASP A 120 -26.78 -8.90 -16.15
C ASP A 120 -27.23 -7.52 -15.62
N ASP A 121 -28.54 -7.27 -15.63
CA ASP A 121 -29.14 -5.99 -15.21
C ASP A 121 -28.98 -5.68 -13.72
N ARG A 122 -28.48 -6.63 -12.91
CA ARG A 122 -28.30 -6.52 -11.47
C ARG A 122 -26.89 -6.08 -11.09
N LEU A 123 -26.02 -5.78 -12.09
CA LEU A 123 -24.70 -5.26 -11.82
C LEU A 123 -24.74 -3.94 -11.04
N SER A 124 -23.81 -3.78 -10.11
CA SER A 124 -23.59 -2.50 -9.46
C SER A 124 -23.18 -1.43 -10.49
N ALA A 125 -23.51 -0.18 -10.22
CA ALA A 125 -23.13 0.95 -11.08
C ALA A 125 -21.63 0.94 -11.44
N HIS A 126 -20.80 0.57 -10.48
CA HIS A 126 -19.35 0.46 -10.68
C HIS A 126 -18.98 -0.63 -11.70
N LEU A 127 -19.49 -1.85 -11.58
CA LEU A 127 -19.19 -2.93 -12.51
C LEU A 127 -19.79 -2.66 -13.90
N ARG A 128 -20.99 -2.07 -13.95
CA ARG A 128 -21.65 -1.66 -15.19
C ARG A 128 -20.80 -0.65 -15.96
N SER A 129 -20.28 0.42 -15.29
CA SER A 129 -19.37 1.38 -15.91
C SER A 129 -18.10 0.70 -16.47
N ARG A 130 -17.53 -0.26 -15.72
CA ARG A 130 -16.35 -1.00 -16.18
C ARG A 130 -16.63 -1.83 -17.43
N HIS A 131 -17.78 -2.50 -17.50
CA HIS A 131 -18.20 -3.29 -18.68
C HIS A 131 -18.49 -2.37 -19.87
N GLU A 132 -19.12 -1.22 -19.64
CA GLU A 132 -19.40 -0.22 -20.68
C GLU A 132 -18.11 0.32 -21.28
N VAL A 133 -17.12 0.71 -20.45
CA VAL A 133 -15.79 1.11 -20.93
C VAL A 133 -15.15 0.02 -21.78
N GLY A 134 -15.17 -1.23 -21.33
CA GLY A 134 -14.67 -2.37 -22.12
C GLY A 134 -15.38 -2.51 -23.47
N ALA A 135 -16.70 -2.36 -23.51
CA ALA A 135 -17.50 -2.42 -24.74
C ALA A 135 -17.13 -1.28 -25.72
N ILE A 136 -16.98 -0.05 -25.23
CA ILE A 136 -16.56 1.12 -26.02
C ILE A 136 -15.19 0.88 -26.65
N LEU A 137 -14.22 0.43 -25.85
CA LEU A 137 -12.87 0.17 -26.34
C LEU A 137 -12.89 -0.92 -27.43
N ARG A 138 -13.61 -2.04 -27.21
CA ARG A 138 -13.74 -3.12 -28.21
C ARG A 138 -14.44 -2.67 -29.50
N ALA A 139 -15.39 -1.76 -29.39
CA ALA A 139 -16.09 -1.19 -30.54
C ALA A 139 -15.24 -0.22 -31.39
N SER A 140 -14.05 0.18 -30.92
CA SER A 140 -13.15 1.12 -31.63
C SER A 140 -12.60 0.58 -32.95
N GLY A 141 -12.60 -0.74 -33.15
CA GLY A 141 -12.00 -1.43 -34.30
C GLY A 141 -10.49 -1.65 -34.16
N LEU A 142 -9.90 -1.34 -33.00
CA LEU A 142 -8.52 -1.67 -32.65
C LEU A 142 -8.39 -3.09 -32.07
N ASP A 143 -7.18 -3.63 -32.02
CA ASP A 143 -6.89 -4.85 -31.25
C ASP A 143 -6.96 -4.51 -29.76
N VAL A 144 -8.00 -4.99 -29.09
CA VAL A 144 -8.25 -4.70 -27.67
C VAL A 144 -8.15 -5.98 -26.84
N VAL A 145 -7.28 -5.97 -25.84
CA VAL A 145 -7.14 -7.03 -24.86
C VAL A 145 -7.74 -6.55 -23.54
N GLU A 146 -8.92 -7.03 -23.21
CA GLU A 146 -9.60 -6.72 -21.95
C GLU A 146 -9.37 -7.86 -20.95
N PHE A 147 -8.77 -7.55 -19.81
CA PHE A 147 -8.74 -8.44 -18.67
C PHE A 147 -9.84 -8.04 -17.67
N ARG A 148 -10.59 -9.01 -17.17
CA ARG A 148 -11.59 -8.82 -16.12
C ARG A 148 -11.11 -9.51 -14.85
N ALA A 149 -10.90 -8.74 -13.79
CA ALA A 149 -10.42 -9.23 -12.51
C ALA A 149 -11.42 -8.94 -11.39
N SER A 150 -11.41 -9.79 -10.37
CA SER A 150 -12.11 -9.58 -9.11
C SER A 150 -11.25 -8.73 -8.15
N ILE A 151 -11.33 -9.02 -6.84
CA ILE A 151 -10.51 -8.37 -5.82
C ILE A 151 -9.02 -8.68 -6.03
N VAL A 152 -8.20 -7.63 -6.11
CA VAL A 152 -6.74 -7.75 -6.24
C VAL A 152 -6.12 -7.75 -4.85
N ILE A 153 -5.38 -8.82 -4.52
CA ILE A 153 -4.65 -8.98 -3.27
C ILE A 153 -3.22 -8.50 -3.43
N GLY A 154 -2.81 -7.56 -2.60
CA GLY A 154 -1.44 -7.07 -2.57
C GLY A 154 -1.26 -5.87 -1.66
N ALA A 155 -0.03 -5.56 -1.27
CA ALA A 155 0.32 -4.43 -0.43
C ALA A 155 -0.05 -3.11 -1.11
N GLY A 156 -0.87 -2.27 -0.44
CA GLY A 156 -1.36 -1.01 -1.00
C GLY A 156 -2.62 -1.13 -1.87
N SER A 157 -3.17 -2.35 -2.07
CA SER A 157 -4.48 -2.52 -2.68
C SER A 157 -5.56 -2.00 -1.75
N PHE A 158 -6.41 -1.09 -2.24
CA PHE A 158 -7.51 -0.51 -1.46
C PHE A 158 -8.45 -1.58 -0.89
N SER A 159 -8.82 -2.57 -1.69
CA SER A 159 -9.73 -3.64 -1.27
C SER A 159 -9.11 -4.55 -0.22
N PHE A 160 -7.83 -4.86 -0.37
CA PHE A 160 -7.09 -5.66 0.61
C PHE A 160 -6.84 -4.88 1.91
N ASP A 161 -6.52 -3.59 1.82
CA ASP A 161 -6.38 -2.71 2.98
C ASP A 161 -7.67 -2.58 3.78
N LEU A 162 -8.82 -2.58 3.11
CA LEU A 162 -10.12 -2.60 3.78
C LEU A 162 -10.33 -3.90 4.57
N VAL A 163 -10.09 -5.06 3.94
CA VAL A 163 -10.14 -6.38 4.59
C VAL A 163 -9.23 -6.39 5.82
N ARG A 164 -7.98 -5.98 5.66
CA ARG A 164 -6.99 -5.89 6.72
C ARG A 164 -7.47 -5.02 7.88
N THR A 165 -7.92 -3.79 7.58
CA THR A 165 -8.34 -2.83 8.61
C THR A 165 -9.52 -3.34 9.42
N LEU A 166 -10.49 -3.99 8.77
CA LEU A 166 -11.63 -4.59 9.45
C LEU A 166 -11.19 -5.75 10.37
N VAL A 167 -10.38 -6.65 9.84
CA VAL A 167 -9.91 -7.82 10.61
C VAL A 167 -9.02 -7.42 11.77
N GLU A 168 -8.12 -6.44 11.59
CA GLU A 168 -7.23 -5.98 12.66
C GLU A 168 -8.01 -5.29 13.80
N ARG A 169 -9.03 -4.50 13.46
CA ARG A 169 -9.75 -3.69 14.45
C ARG A 169 -10.88 -4.42 15.17
N LEU A 170 -11.52 -5.39 14.51
CA LEU A 170 -12.77 -5.97 15.03
C LEU A 170 -12.57 -7.41 15.51
N PRO A 171 -12.53 -7.67 16.82
CA PRO A 171 -12.52 -9.03 17.35
C PRO A 171 -13.85 -9.76 17.11
N VAL A 172 -14.96 -9.01 17.08
CA VAL A 172 -16.30 -9.48 16.73
C VAL A 172 -16.76 -8.67 15.52
N MET A 173 -17.06 -9.35 14.44
CA MET A 173 -17.51 -8.75 13.19
C MET A 173 -18.96 -9.12 12.91
N ILE A 174 -19.79 -8.11 12.76
CA ILE A 174 -21.16 -8.27 12.25
C ILE A 174 -21.06 -8.40 10.73
N CYS A 175 -21.43 -9.56 10.22
CA CYS A 175 -21.23 -9.95 8.82
C CYS A 175 -22.52 -9.85 8.03
N PRO A 176 -22.72 -8.80 7.20
CA PRO A 176 -23.84 -8.71 6.28
C PRO A 176 -23.85 -9.86 5.26
N ALA A 177 -25.00 -10.17 4.69
CA ALA A 177 -25.16 -11.27 3.74
C ALA A 177 -24.19 -11.21 2.53
N TRP A 178 -23.80 -9.99 2.08
CA TRP A 178 -22.86 -9.84 0.97
C TRP A 178 -21.45 -10.36 1.27
N LEU A 179 -21.05 -10.55 2.54
CA LEU A 179 -19.78 -11.20 2.86
C LEU A 179 -19.72 -12.67 2.45
N ALA A 180 -20.88 -13.30 2.22
CA ALA A 180 -20.97 -14.65 1.68
C ALA A 180 -20.92 -14.70 0.15
N THR A 181 -20.93 -13.55 -0.55
CA THR A 181 -20.88 -13.49 -2.02
C THR A 181 -19.61 -14.15 -2.55
N PRO A 182 -19.74 -15.09 -3.51
CA PRO A 182 -18.58 -15.74 -4.11
C PRO A 182 -17.69 -14.76 -4.88
N THR A 183 -16.40 -14.88 -4.69
CA THR A 183 -15.37 -14.09 -5.37
C THR A 183 -14.17 -14.97 -5.69
N GLN A 184 -13.41 -14.59 -6.69
CA GLN A 184 -12.18 -15.29 -7.07
C GLN A 184 -11.01 -14.29 -7.07
N PRO A 185 -10.37 -14.07 -5.89
CA PRO A 185 -9.31 -13.08 -5.74
C PRO A 185 -8.09 -13.45 -6.58
N ILE A 186 -7.30 -12.44 -6.95
CA ILE A 186 -6.07 -12.60 -7.71
C ILE A 186 -4.94 -11.78 -7.09
N ALA A 187 -3.71 -12.30 -7.07
CA ALA A 187 -2.54 -11.55 -6.63
C ALA A 187 -2.20 -10.41 -7.60
N ILE A 188 -1.72 -9.26 -7.08
CA ILE A 188 -1.26 -8.14 -7.91
C ILE A 188 -0.18 -8.58 -8.89
N ALA A 189 0.76 -9.43 -8.46
CA ALA A 189 1.83 -9.92 -9.32
C ALA A 189 1.28 -10.73 -10.51
N ASP A 190 0.19 -11.49 -10.33
CA ASP A 190 -0.43 -12.24 -11.42
C ASP A 190 -1.21 -11.32 -12.36
N VAL A 191 -1.93 -10.31 -11.83
CA VAL A 191 -2.56 -9.26 -12.66
C VAL A 191 -1.53 -8.57 -13.55
N VAL A 192 -0.41 -8.14 -12.97
CA VAL A 192 0.67 -7.49 -13.72
C VAL A 192 1.30 -8.42 -14.74
N ALA A 193 1.48 -9.71 -14.40
CA ALA A 193 1.99 -10.70 -15.34
C ALA A 193 1.07 -10.85 -16.57
N TYR A 194 -0.27 -10.90 -16.38
CA TYR A 194 -1.22 -10.93 -17.50
C TYR A 194 -1.20 -9.66 -18.32
N LEU A 195 -1.21 -8.49 -17.67
CA LEU A 195 -1.15 -7.20 -18.35
C LEU A 195 0.13 -7.07 -19.19
N ALA A 196 1.28 -7.42 -18.64
CA ALA A 196 2.55 -7.36 -19.34
C ALA A 196 2.64 -8.40 -20.46
N ALA A 197 2.11 -9.61 -20.29
CA ALA A 197 2.08 -10.63 -21.32
C ALA A 197 1.21 -10.23 -22.53
N ALA A 198 0.25 -9.33 -22.35
CA ALA A 198 -0.55 -8.80 -23.45
C ALA A 198 0.27 -8.09 -24.53
N VAL A 199 1.48 -7.60 -24.21
CA VAL A 199 2.39 -6.97 -25.17
C VAL A 199 2.79 -7.97 -26.27
N ASP A 200 2.99 -9.22 -25.89
CA ASP A 200 3.52 -10.28 -26.76
C ASP A 200 2.45 -11.06 -27.54
N LEU A 201 1.17 -10.82 -27.27
CA LEU A 201 0.09 -11.51 -27.98
C LEU A 201 0.13 -11.20 -29.49
N PRO A 202 -0.16 -12.18 -30.35
CA PRO A 202 -0.32 -11.92 -31.77
C PRO A 202 -1.51 -10.97 -32.01
N PRO A 203 -1.48 -10.15 -33.09
CA PRO A 203 -2.64 -9.37 -33.48
C PRO A 203 -3.85 -10.29 -33.71
N GLY A 204 -5.02 -9.91 -33.21
CA GLY A 204 -6.17 -10.84 -33.27
C GLY A 204 -7.54 -10.19 -33.08
N GLY A 205 -7.63 -8.88 -33.00
CA GLY A 205 -8.88 -8.17 -32.71
C GLY A 205 -9.28 -8.21 -31.23
N PRO A 206 -10.50 -7.79 -30.89
CA PRO A 206 -10.93 -7.68 -29.51
C PRO A 206 -11.04 -9.03 -28.80
N ARG A 207 -10.40 -9.17 -27.62
CA ARG A 207 -10.43 -10.38 -26.79
C ARG A 207 -10.72 -10.00 -25.34
N VAL A 208 -11.50 -10.84 -24.66
CA VAL A 208 -11.80 -10.69 -23.24
C VAL A 208 -11.28 -11.91 -22.50
N PHE A 209 -10.49 -11.68 -21.45
CA PHE A 209 -9.97 -12.71 -20.59
C PHE A 209 -10.40 -12.47 -19.15
N GLU A 210 -11.10 -13.43 -18.58
CA GLU A 210 -11.40 -13.44 -17.14
C GLU A 210 -10.19 -14.00 -16.39
N ILE A 211 -9.68 -13.25 -15.41
CA ILE A 211 -8.51 -13.63 -14.63
C ILE A 211 -8.81 -13.69 -13.13
N GLY A 212 -8.38 -14.75 -12.49
CA GLY A 212 -8.57 -15.01 -11.05
C GLY A 212 -7.54 -16.00 -10.53
N GLY A 213 -7.37 -16.05 -9.21
CA GLY A 213 -6.61 -17.10 -8.56
C GLY A 213 -7.31 -18.46 -8.66
N PRO A 214 -6.69 -19.56 -8.20
CA PRO A 214 -7.34 -20.89 -8.23
C PRO A 214 -8.48 -21.03 -7.22
N ASP A 215 -8.54 -20.18 -6.19
CA ASP A 215 -9.46 -20.33 -5.07
C ASP A 215 -10.73 -19.50 -5.30
N ARG A 216 -11.87 -20.19 -5.27
CA ARG A 216 -13.21 -19.58 -5.21
C ARG A 216 -13.62 -19.49 -3.76
N VAL A 217 -13.72 -18.28 -3.23
CA VAL A 217 -13.99 -18.00 -1.83
C VAL A 217 -15.06 -16.94 -1.69
N SER A 218 -15.50 -16.66 -0.46
CA SER A 218 -16.29 -15.46 -0.15
C SER A 218 -15.40 -14.34 0.38
N TYR A 219 -15.92 -13.11 0.43
CA TYR A 219 -15.21 -12.02 1.10
C TYR A 219 -14.92 -12.33 2.58
N GLY A 220 -15.85 -13.03 3.26
CA GLY A 220 -15.62 -13.56 4.60
C GLY A 220 -14.47 -14.56 4.65
N GLY A 221 -14.32 -15.40 3.64
CA GLY A 221 -13.20 -16.34 3.52
C GLY A 221 -11.85 -15.64 3.37
N ILE A 222 -11.78 -14.53 2.63
CA ILE A 222 -10.55 -13.71 2.53
C ILE A 222 -10.21 -13.12 3.91
N MET A 223 -11.21 -12.61 4.65
CA MET A 223 -11.02 -12.07 5.99
C MET A 223 -10.54 -13.14 6.98
N GLN A 224 -11.09 -14.36 6.91
CA GLN A 224 -10.68 -15.47 7.75
C GLN A 224 -9.24 -15.90 7.45
N GLU A 225 -8.86 -15.97 6.17
CA GLU A 225 -7.50 -16.32 5.78
C GLU A 225 -6.48 -15.28 6.26
N TYR A 226 -6.79 -13.99 6.12
CA TYR A 226 -5.96 -12.92 6.66
C TYR A 226 -5.83 -13.04 8.19
N ALA A 227 -6.95 -13.23 8.90
CA ALA A 227 -6.95 -13.42 10.35
C ALA A 227 -6.07 -14.60 10.78
N ARG A 228 -6.19 -15.74 10.07
CA ARG A 228 -5.40 -16.94 10.31
C ARG A 228 -3.89 -16.68 10.20
N GLN A 229 -3.46 -16.03 9.14
CA GLN A 229 -2.04 -15.72 8.92
C GLN A 229 -1.48 -14.71 9.94
N ARG A 230 -2.32 -13.78 10.41
CA ARG A 230 -1.96 -12.84 11.49
C ARG A 230 -2.05 -13.44 12.89
N GLY A 231 -2.50 -14.70 13.02
CA GLY A 231 -2.72 -15.34 14.33
C GLY A 231 -3.85 -14.68 15.14
N LEU A 232 -4.85 -14.11 14.45
CA LEU A 232 -5.98 -13.42 15.06
C LEU A 232 -7.21 -14.34 15.09
N ARG A 233 -7.85 -14.47 16.25
CA ARG A 233 -9.16 -15.13 16.38
C ARG A 233 -10.25 -14.10 16.21
N ARG A 234 -11.15 -14.31 15.23
CA ARG A 234 -12.25 -13.39 14.90
C ARG A 234 -13.58 -14.11 14.93
N LEU A 235 -14.53 -13.58 15.69
CA LEU A 235 -15.89 -14.07 15.71
C LEU A 235 -16.67 -13.34 14.61
N MET A 236 -17.12 -14.08 13.60
CA MET A 236 -17.94 -13.55 12.50
C MET A 236 -19.40 -13.95 12.73
N ILE A 237 -20.27 -12.97 13.01
CA ILE A 237 -21.68 -13.17 13.28
C ILE A 237 -22.47 -12.80 12.02
N PRO A 238 -23.02 -13.77 11.27
CA PRO A 238 -23.84 -13.48 10.11
C PRO A 238 -25.16 -12.82 10.53
N VAL A 239 -25.53 -11.75 9.83
CA VAL A 239 -26.81 -11.08 10.03
C VAL A 239 -27.57 -10.98 8.70
N PRO A 240 -28.83 -11.41 8.64
CA PRO A 240 -29.57 -11.48 7.37
C PRO A 240 -29.96 -10.10 6.83
N VAL A 241 -30.05 -9.08 7.66
CA VAL A 241 -30.57 -7.76 7.29
C VAL A 241 -29.66 -6.66 7.81
N LEU A 242 -28.61 -6.35 7.04
CA LEU A 242 -27.98 -5.03 7.15
C LEU A 242 -28.18 -4.32 5.80
N THR A 243 -28.99 -3.25 5.83
CA THR A 243 -29.15 -2.42 4.63
C THR A 243 -27.81 -1.80 4.25
N PRO A 244 -27.56 -1.51 2.96
CA PRO A 244 -26.33 -0.83 2.54
C PRO A 244 -26.05 0.47 3.30
N ARG A 245 -27.12 1.16 3.74
CA ARG A 245 -27.01 2.38 4.58
C ARG A 245 -26.44 2.09 5.95
N LEU A 246 -26.93 1.08 6.64
CA LEU A 246 -26.41 0.67 7.96
C LEU A 246 -24.99 0.11 7.84
N SER A 247 -24.71 -0.69 6.82
CA SER A 247 -23.35 -1.18 6.53
C SER A 247 -22.37 -0.03 6.27
N SER A 248 -22.77 1.00 5.53
CA SER A 248 -21.93 2.16 5.24
C SER A 248 -21.73 3.07 6.43
N LEU A 249 -22.73 3.20 7.33
CA LEU A 249 -22.62 3.95 8.58
C LEU A 249 -21.65 3.27 9.54
N TRP A 250 -21.77 1.95 9.68
CA TRP A 250 -20.87 1.12 10.47
C TRP A 250 -19.44 1.18 9.93
N LEU A 251 -19.26 1.06 8.61
CA LEU A 251 -17.95 1.22 7.96
C LEU A 251 -17.35 2.61 8.22
N LYS A 252 -18.16 3.67 8.19
CA LYS A 252 -17.71 5.03 8.50
C LYS A 252 -17.23 5.15 9.96
N LEU A 253 -17.87 4.45 10.89
CA LEU A 253 -17.46 4.42 12.29
C LEU A 253 -16.14 3.68 12.48
N VAL A 254 -15.99 2.52 11.83
CA VAL A 254 -14.83 1.62 12.02
C VAL A 254 -13.64 2.02 11.14
N THR A 255 -13.91 2.55 9.94
CA THR A 255 -12.90 2.92 8.95
C THR A 255 -13.18 4.29 8.33
N PRO A 256 -13.05 5.41 9.08
CA PRO A 256 -13.39 6.76 8.59
C PRO A 256 -12.67 7.12 7.27
N ARG A 257 -11.43 6.65 7.11
CA ARG A 257 -10.59 6.92 5.92
C ARG A 257 -11.18 6.35 4.63
N TYR A 258 -11.94 5.26 4.72
CA TYR A 258 -12.51 4.55 3.56
C TYR A 258 -13.99 4.88 3.32
N SER A 259 -14.59 5.77 4.10
CA SER A 259 -16.03 6.02 4.09
C SER A 259 -16.58 6.57 2.76
N LYS A 260 -15.80 7.38 2.03
CA LYS A 260 -16.24 7.98 0.75
C LYS A 260 -16.28 6.98 -0.40
N VAL A 261 -15.31 6.07 -0.47
CA VAL A 261 -15.20 5.05 -1.53
C VAL A 261 -15.87 3.75 -1.13
N GLY A 262 -15.95 3.46 0.17
CA GLY A 262 -16.46 2.21 0.72
C GLY A 262 -17.92 1.90 0.35
N ARG A 263 -18.79 2.90 0.20
CA ARG A 263 -20.19 2.67 -0.21
C ARG A 263 -20.27 2.09 -1.62
N LYS A 264 -19.58 2.69 -2.59
CA LYS A 264 -19.56 2.21 -3.99
C LYS A 264 -18.96 0.80 -4.10
N LEU A 265 -17.92 0.52 -3.29
CA LEU A 265 -17.33 -0.81 -3.21
C LEU A 265 -18.31 -1.83 -2.62
N ILE A 266 -18.97 -1.53 -1.50
CA ILE A 266 -19.95 -2.45 -0.87
C ILE A 266 -21.07 -2.81 -1.83
N ASP A 267 -21.54 -1.86 -2.66
CA ASP A 267 -22.55 -2.15 -3.66
C ASP A 267 -22.03 -3.14 -4.73
N GLY A 268 -20.74 -3.06 -5.09
CA GLY A 268 -20.09 -4.03 -5.97
C GLY A 268 -19.91 -5.41 -5.36
N LEU A 269 -19.75 -5.51 -4.03
CA LEU A 269 -19.55 -6.79 -3.33
C LEU A 269 -20.76 -7.71 -3.32
N LYS A 270 -21.94 -7.25 -3.74
CA LYS A 270 -23.15 -8.07 -3.85
C LYS A 270 -23.16 -8.96 -5.09
N ASN A 271 -22.37 -8.60 -6.09
CA ASN A 271 -22.29 -9.34 -7.33
C ASN A 271 -21.22 -10.43 -7.22
N PRO A 272 -21.54 -11.69 -7.60
CA PRO A 272 -20.51 -12.72 -7.72
C PRO A 272 -19.44 -12.31 -8.73
N THR A 273 -18.18 -12.48 -8.34
CA THR A 273 -17.01 -12.14 -9.18
C THR A 273 -16.12 -13.37 -9.31
N VAL A 274 -16.64 -14.38 -10.01
CA VAL A 274 -16.01 -15.68 -10.21
C VAL A 274 -15.73 -15.86 -11.69
N VAL A 275 -14.56 -16.38 -12.02
CA VAL A 275 -14.16 -16.72 -13.40
C VAL A 275 -15.08 -17.80 -13.95
N THR A 276 -15.63 -17.56 -15.15
CA THR A 276 -16.51 -18.47 -15.87
C THR A 276 -15.84 -19.06 -17.11
N SER A 277 -14.76 -18.43 -17.60
CA SER A 277 -13.98 -18.88 -18.76
C SER A 277 -12.51 -19.11 -18.37
N ASP A 278 -11.96 -20.23 -18.78
CA ASP A 278 -10.54 -20.60 -18.59
C ASP A 278 -9.63 -20.15 -19.76
N ALA A 279 -10.14 -19.35 -20.70
CA ALA A 279 -9.42 -18.87 -21.86
C ALA A 279 -8.06 -18.24 -21.52
N ALA A 280 -7.98 -17.49 -20.40
CA ALA A 280 -6.72 -16.90 -19.93
C ALA A 280 -5.67 -17.96 -19.55
N LEU A 281 -6.07 -19.08 -18.96
CA LEU A 281 -5.17 -20.17 -18.59
C LEU A 281 -4.64 -20.96 -19.80
N HIS A 282 -5.37 -20.94 -20.91
CA HIS A 282 -4.96 -21.57 -22.18
C HIS A 282 -4.08 -20.64 -23.00
N GLU A 283 -4.40 -19.33 -23.06
CA GLU A 283 -3.67 -18.36 -23.86
C GLU A 283 -2.30 -18.00 -23.22
N PHE A 284 -2.25 -17.93 -21.89
CA PHE A 284 -1.07 -17.48 -21.17
C PHE A 284 -0.44 -18.60 -20.33
N SER A 285 0.90 -18.70 -20.37
CA SER A 285 1.64 -19.64 -19.52
C SER A 285 1.72 -19.19 -18.04
N ILE A 286 0.71 -18.44 -17.58
CA ILE A 286 0.64 -17.90 -16.22
C ILE A 286 -0.18 -18.87 -15.35
N ARG A 287 0.35 -19.19 -14.17
CA ARG A 287 -0.33 -19.98 -13.16
C ARG A 287 -0.56 -19.10 -11.94
N PRO A 288 -1.78 -18.57 -11.76
CA PRO A 288 -2.09 -17.65 -10.66
C PRO A 288 -1.86 -18.29 -9.28
N ARG A 289 -1.41 -17.47 -8.34
CA ARG A 289 -1.15 -17.86 -6.96
C ARG A 289 -2.45 -18.13 -6.20
N SER A 290 -2.37 -19.05 -5.22
CA SER A 290 -3.48 -19.29 -4.29
C SER A 290 -3.72 -18.08 -3.38
N LEU A 291 -4.93 -17.99 -2.80
CA LEU A 291 -5.28 -16.97 -1.80
C LEU A 291 -4.28 -16.96 -0.64
N VAL A 292 -3.91 -18.15 -0.15
CA VAL A 292 -2.94 -18.30 0.95
C VAL A 292 -1.61 -17.66 0.61
N SER A 293 -1.08 -17.94 -0.58
CA SER A 293 0.18 -17.36 -1.06
C SER A 293 0.07 -15.87 -1.31
N SER A 294 -1.03 -15.42 -1.91
CA SER A 294 -1.27 -14.01 -2.22
C SER A 294 -1.34 -13.13 -0.96
N VAL A 295 -2.05 -13.60 0.07
CA VAL A 295 -2.14 -12.90 1.36
C VAL A 295 -0.78 -12.86 2.06
N ARG A 296 -0.04 -13.99 2.07
CA ARG A 296 1.31 -14.04 2.66
C ARG A 296 2.27 -13.07 1.97
N GLU A 297 2.30 -13.08 0.65
CA GLU A 297 3.16 -12.21 -0.15
C GLU A 297 2.81 -10.74 0.06
N ALA A 298 1.52 -10.40 0.08
CA ALA A 298 1.06 -9.04 0.37
C ALA A 298 1.53 -8.55 1.75
N MET A 299 1.47 -9.41 2.78
CA MET A 299 1.96 -9.08 4.13
C MET A 299 3.47 -8.89 4.15
N ILE A 300 4.25 -9.74 3.46
CA ILE A 300 5.72 -9.61 3.37
C ILE A 300 6.10 -8.32 2.64
N GLN A 301 5.48 -8.04 1.50
CA GLN A 301 5.74 -6.83 0.72
C GLN A 301 5.39 -5.56 1.51
N GLU A 302 4.31 -5.59 2.28
CA GLU A 302 3.94 -4.47 3.14
C GLU A 302 4.97 -4.23 4.25
N ASP A 303 5.45 -5.29 4.88
CA ASP A 303 6.49 -5.18 5.90
C ASP A 303 7.83 -4.73 5.28
N ALA A 304 8.17 -5.19 4.07
CA ALA A 304 9.36 -4.74 3.34
C ALA A 304 9.26 -3.26 2.91
N ALA A 305 8.13 -2.87 2.33
CA ALA A 305 7.89 -1.47 1.95
C ALA A 305 7.93 -0.53 3.17
N PHE A 306 7.38 -0.99 4.29
CA PHE A 306 7.46 -0.28 5.56
C PHE A 306 8.91 -0.19 6.08
N ALA A 307 9.69 -1.27 5.99
CA ALA A 307 11.08 -1.27 6.40
C ALA A 307 11.96 -0.33 5.55
N GLY A 308 11.67 -0.23 4.24
CA GLY A 308 12.36 0.67 3.31
C GLY A 308 11.97 2.15 3.42
N LYS A 309 10.86 2.45 4.10
CA LYS A 309 10.33 3.81 4.18
C LYS A 309 11.22 4.71 5.03
N ARG A 310 11.57 5.89 4.51
CA ARG A 310 12.25 6.95 5.24
C ARG A 310 11.22 7.97 5.72
N TRP A 311 11.15 8.14 7.03
CA TRP A 311 10.16 9.04 7.65
C TRP A 311 10.55 10.51 7.49
N ALA A 312 11.84 10.78 7.36
CA ALA A 312 12.36 12.12 7.07
C ALA A 312 11.90 12.67 5.70
N ASP A 313 11.64 11.79 4.72
CA ASP A 313 11.24 12.21 3.37
C ASP A 313 9.74 12.53 3.25
N LEU A 314 8.97 12.36 4.32
CA LEU A 314 7.53 12.61 4.36
C LEU A 314 7.22 14.05 4.78
N ALA A 315 7.36 15.00 3.86
CA ALA A 315 7.05 16.42 4.09
C ALA A 315 5.65 16.63 4.70
N ASP A 316 4.66 15.81 4.33
CA ASP A 316 3.29 15.88 4.89
C ASP A 316 3.23 15.57 6.39
N LEU A 317 4.27 14.99 6.98
CA LEU A 317 4.32 14.72 8.42
C LEU A 317 4.68 15.96 9.24
N GLU A 318 5.40 16.92 8.68
CA GLU A 318 5.79 18.15 9.37
C GLU A 318 4.62 19.14 9.50
N GLU A 319 3.72 19.18 8.51
CA GLU A 319 2.62 20.16 8.45
C GLU A 319 1.40 19.80 9.31
N LEU A 320 1.25 18.54 9.75
CA LEU A 320 0.06 18.13 10.50
C LEU A 320 0.29 18.28 12.01
N PRO A 321 -0.63 18.94 12.73
CA PRO A 321 -0.51 19.09 14.19
C PRO A 321 -0.47 17.72 14.88
N GLN A 322 0.40 17.59 15.86
CA GLN A 322 0.51 16.39 16.69
C GLN A 322 -0.81 16.19 17.46
N ARG A 323 -1.48 15.08 17.22
CA ARG A 323 -2.74 14.73 17.88
C ARG A 323 -2.46 13.74 19.00
N PHE A 324 -3.38 13.67 19.97
CA PHE A 324 -3.36 12.60 20.97
C PHE A 324 -3.35 11.22 20.27
N GLY A 325 -2.38 10.38 20.58
CA GLY A 325 -2.18 9.08 19.95
C GLY A 325 -1.34 9.11 18.66
N GLY A 326 -0.76 10.27 18.28
CA GLY A 326 0.05 10.40 17.08
C GLY A 326 -0.77 10.42 15.78
N LYS A 327 -0.14 10.00 14.67
CA LYS A 327 -0.75 9.90 13.34
C LYS A 327 -1.04 8.44 13.00
N ALA A 328 -2.10 8.19 12.23
CA ALA A 328 -2.40 6.87 11.71
C ALA A 328 -1.95 6.75 10.25
N GLU A 329 -1.10 5.79 9.95
CA GLU A 329 -0.70 5.42 8.60
C GLU A 329 -1.08 3.96 8.32
N GLY A 330 -2.13 3.77 7.53
CA GLY A 330 -2.78 2.48 7.42
C GLY A 330 -3.33 2.02 8.77
N THR A 331 -2.85 0.89 9.28
CA THR A 331 -3.16 0.38 10.62
C THR A 331 -2.14 0.81 11.68
N ARG A 332 -1.01 1.37 11.29
CA ARG A 332 0.10 1.75 12.18
C ARG A 332 -0.12 3.13 12.77
N LEU A 333 0.31 3.29 14.00
CA LEU A 333 0.28 4.55 14.75
C LEU A 333 1.71 5.08 14.82
N VAL A 334 1.91 6.37 14.48
CA VAL A 334 3.22 6.97 14.30
C VAL A 334 3.33 8.23 15.16
N ASP A 335 4.34 8.29 16.00
CA ASP A 335 4.78 9.50 16.69
C ASP A 335 6.09 9.98 16.06
N HIS A 336 6.02 11.04 15.27
CA HIS A 336 7.16 11.62 14.58
C HIS A 336 7.53 12.97 15.20
N ARG A 337 8.81 13.13 15.53
CA ARG A 337 9.40 14.34 16.13
C ARG A 337 10.69 14.65 15.42
N HIS A 338 11.05 15.94 15.37
CA HIS A 338 12.33 16.37 14.83
C HIS A 338 12.92 17.54 15.61
N ALA A 339 14.23 17.73 15.46
CA ALA A 339 14.96 18.87 16.01
C ALA A 339 16.11 19.24 15.07
N VAL A 340 16.29 20.53 14.87
CA VAL A 340 17.42 21.08 14.09
C VAL A 340 18.57 21.35 15.04
N VAL A 341 19.80 20.95 14.67
CA VAL A 341 20.99 21.06 15.49
C VAL A 341 22.19 21.50 14.64
N ALA A 342 22.91 22.51 15.10
CA ALA A 342 24.10 23.04 14.41
C ALA A 342 25.36 22.22 14.74
N VAL A 343 25.42 20.99 14.22
CA VAL A 343 26.53 20.06 14.35
C VAL A 343 26.73 19.24 13.09
N ALA A 344 27.87 18.57 12.92
CA ALA A 344 28.10 17.64 11.82
C ALA A 344 27.20 16.38 11.95
N ALA A 345 26.85 15.77 10.81
CA ALA A 345 25.99 14.57 10.78
C ALA A 345 26.58 13.41 11.60
N ASP A 346 27.89 13.17 11.51
CA ASP A 346 28.57 12.13 12.29
C ASP A 346 28.47 12.39 13.80
N GLN A 347 28.55 13.64 14.23
CA GLN A 347 28.44 14.03 15.65
C GLN A 347 26.99 13.83 16.15
N ALA A 348 26.00 14.21 15.36
CA ALA A 348 24.61 13.96 15.68
C ALA A 348 24.30 12.46 15.77
N PHE A 349 24.81 11.67 14.81
CA PHE A 349 24.61 10.23 14.78
C PHE A 349 25.33 9.51 15.92
N ALA A 350 26.51 9.92 16.29
CA ALA A 350 27.24 9.38 17.47
C ALA A 350 26.43 9.53 18.77
N ALA A 351 25.72 10.65 18.96
CA ALA A 351 24.81 10.80 20.09
C ALA A 351 23.62 9.81 20.03
N ILE A 352 23.09 9.54 18.84
CA ILE A 352 22.03 8.56 18.65
C ILE A 352 22.56 7.14 18.93
N GLU A 353 23.75 6.80 18.46
CA GLU A 353 24.32 5.47 18.67
C GLU A 353 24.58 5.14 20.14
N ARG A 354 24.76 6.13 20.99
CA ARG A 354 25.00 5.93 22.43
C ARG A 354 23.77 5.54 23.23
N ILE A 355 22.58 5.46 22.65
CA ILE A 355 21.37 5.09 23.38
C ILE A 355 21.47 3.68 23.96
N GLY A 356 20.88 3.47 25.12
CA GLY A 356 20.75 2.17 25.77
C GLY A 356 21.99 1.67 26.50
N GLY A 357 21.86 0.49 27.12
CA GLY A 357 22.91 -0.09 27.96
C GLY A 357 23.32 0.81 29.13
N PRO A 358 24.63 0.94 29.42
CA PRO A 358 25.11 1.77 30.50
C PRO A 358 24.89 3.27 30.29
N ASN A 359 24.72 3.72 29.05
CA ASN A 359 24.51 5.14 28.72
C ASN A 359 23.06 5.59 28.95
N GLY A 360 22.11 4.65 29.10
CA GLY A 360 20.71 4.95 29.28
C GLY A 360 19.99 5.40 28.01
N TRP A 361 18.74 5.80 28.16
CA TRP A 361 17.84 6.19 27.06
C TRP A 361 17.60 7.71 26.99
N TYR A 362 18.49 8.49 27.58
CA TYR A 362 18.42 9.95 27.67
C TYR A 362 17.19 10.50 28.42
N ALA A 363 16.23 9.66 28.81
CA ALA A 363 15.04 10.06 29.53
C ALA A 363 14.47 8.92 30.38
N PHE A 364 14.26 9.21 31.66
CA PHE A 364 13.53 8.36 32.59
C PHE A 364 13.99 6.89 32.61
N ASP A 365 15.26 6.61 32.75
CA ASP A 365 15.82 5.24 32.70
C ASP A 365 15.13 4.29 33.68
N TRP A 366 14.65 4.78 34.79
CA TRP A 366 13.86 3.99 35.75
C TRP A 366 12.54 3.46 35.14
N LEU A 367 11.91 4.21 34.21
CA LEU A 367 10.72 3.73 33.50
C LEU A 367 11.05 2.58 32.53
N TRP A 368 12.20 2.67 31.88
CA TRP A 368 12.67 1.59 31.02
C TRP A 368 12.97 0.33 31.83
N GLN A 369 13.60 0.48 33.02
CA GLN A 369 13.84 -0.63 33.94
C GLN A 369 12.52 -1.24 34.44
N LEU A 370 11.56 -0.40 34.87
CA LEU A 370 10.24 -0.84 35.28
C LEU A 370 9.53 -1.60 34.15
N ARG A 371 9.59 -1.07 32.93
CA ARG A 371 9.00 -1.72 31.75
C ARG A 371 9.66 -3.07 31.48
N GLY A 372 10.99 -3.17 31.58
CA GLY A 372 11.70 -4.42 31.45
C GLY A 372 11.37 -5.42 32.54
N TRP A 373 11.17 -4.98 33.78
CA TRP A 373 10.69 -5.85 34.86
C TRP A 373 9.28 -6.39 34.57
N MET A 374 8.35 -5.52 34.16
CA MET A 374 7.00 -5.93 33.77
C MET A 374 7.03 -6.94 32.60
N ASP A 375 7.91 -6.72 31.63
CA ASP A 375 8.06 -7.60 30.48
C ASP A 375 8.49 -9.01 30.90
N ARG A 376 9.45 -9.11 31.86
CA ARG A 376 9.86 -10.39 32.44
C ARG A 376 8.73 -11.11 33.15
N MET A 377 7.87 -10.38 33.85
CA MET A 377 6.70 -10.97 34.56
C MET A 377 5.73 -11.67 33.60
N ILE A 378 5.63 -11.19 32.37
CA ILE A 378 4.77 -11.79 31.33
C ILE A 378 5.56 -12.72 30.39
N GLY A 379 6.81 -13.08 30.77
CA GLY A 379 7.68 -14.00 30.04
C GLY A 379 8.31 -13.41 28.78
N GLY A 380 8.54 -12.11 28.75
CA GLY A 380 9.36 -11.41 27.75
C GLY A 380 10.85 -11.40 28.11
N PRO A 381 11.72 -10.89 27.22
CA PRO A 381 13.17 -10.84 27.43
C PRO A 381 13.60 -9.84 28.53
N GLY A 382 12.79 -8.83 28.82
CA GLY A 382 13.14 -7.73 29.73
C GLY A 382 14.31 -6.88 29.24
N MET A 383 14.87 -6.05 30.15
CA MET A 383 16.07 -5.20 29.89
C MET A 383 17.37 -5.97 30.24
N SER A 384 17.49 -7.23 29.87
CA SER A 384 18.54 -8.11 30.39
C SER A 384 19.82 -8.19 29.56
N ARG A 385 19.86 -7.52 28.42
CA ARG A 385 21.00 -7.62 27.48
C ARG A 385 21.57 -6.23 27.26
N GLY A 386 22.72 -5.98 27.91
CA GLY A 386 23.49 -4.78 27.67
C GLY A 386 24.05 -4.71 26.25
N ARG A 387 24.57 -3.55 25.89
CA ARG A 387 25.31 -3.33 24.63
C ARG A 387 26.63 -4.09 24.64
N ARG A 388 27.08 -4.48 23.42
CA ARG A 388 28.42 -5.03 23.20
C ARG A 388 29.48 -3.92 23.27
N ASP A 389 29.22 -2.78 22.61
CA ASP A 389 30.10 -1.61 22.56
C ASP A 389 29.34 -0.36 23.07
N PRO A 390 29.84 0.42 24.06
CA PRO A 390 29.15 1.59 24.59
C PRO A 390 29.03 2.73 23.58
N GLU A 391 29.84 2.77 22.53
CA GLU A 391 29.89 3.87 21.56
C GLU A 391 29.25 3.54 20.22
N ARG A 392 29.24 2.26 19.81
CA ARG A 392 28.82 1.84 18.48
C ARG A 392 27.76 0.74 18.52
N LEU A 393 26.90 0.76 17.49
CA LEU A 393 25.90 -0.28 17.24
C LEU A 393 26.11 -0.90 15.85
N GLU A 394 25.80 -2.18 15.71
CA GLU A 394 25.80 -2.87 14.41
C GLU A 394 24.43 -3.49 14.13
N SER A 395 24.04 -3.57 12.85
CA SER A 395 22.83 -4.27 12.45
C SER A 395 22.88 -5.73 12.91
N GLY A 396 21.78 -6.22 13.46
CA GLY A 396 21.70 -7.56 14.04
C GLY A 396 21.98 -7.62 15.54
N GLU A 397 22.49 -6.57 16.16
CA GLU A 397 22.75 -6.54 17.60
C GLU A 397 21.47 -6.43 18.43
N LYS A 398 21.57 -6.86 19.67
CA LYS A 398 20.54 -6.68 20.70
C LYS A 398 20.96 -5.55 21.64
N LEU A 399 20.03 -4.61 21.81
CA LEU A 399 20.19 -3.46 22.67
C LEU A 399 19.06 -3.44 23.69
N ASP A 400 19.34 -3.82 24.94
CA ASP A 400 18.33 -3.92 25.99
C ASP A 400 17.12 -4.80 25.58
N CYS A 401 15.97 -4.20 25.34
CA CYS A 401 14.76 -4.87 24.86
C CYS A 401 14.50 -4.65 23.35
N TRP A 402 15.49 -4.18 22.63
CA TRP A 402 15.44 -3.86 21.21
C TRP A 402 16.40 -4.70 20.39
N HIS A 403 16.05 -4.87 19.12
CA HIS A 403 16.90 -5.45 18.08
C HIS A 403 17.26 -4.37 17.07
N VAL A 404 18.54 -4.22 16.74
CA VAL A 404 19.04 -3.27 15.74
C VAL A 404 18.78 -3.83 14.34
N GLU A 405 17.73 -3.37 13.66
CA GLU A 405 17.42 -3.80 12.29
C GLU A 405 18.32 -3.14 11.26
N VAL A 406 18.56 -1.83 11.41
CA VAL A 406 19.39 -1.03 10.50
C VAL A 406 20.28 -0.11 11.30
N CYS A 407 21.55 -0.05 10.95
CA CYS A 407 22.50 0.95 11.40
C CYS A 407 23.33 1.43 10.19
N ASP A 408 22.84 2.47 9.53
CA ASP A 408 23.47 3.12 8.34
C ASP A 408 24.04 4.49 8.75
N ARG A 409 25.35 4.52 9.02
CA ARG A 409 26.05 5.72 9.47
C ARG A 409 26.34 6.68 8.32
N PRO A 410 26.21 7.97 8.52
CA PRO A 410 25.65 8.68 9.67
C PRO A 410 24.17 9.02 9.50
N ARG A 411 23.38 8.16 8.85
CA ARG A 411 22.06 8.51 8.31
C ARG A 411 20.89 7.95 9.10
N ARG A 412 20.96 6.65 9.51
CA ARG A 412 19.77 5.95 10.00
C ARG A 412 20.09 4.87 11.03
N LEU A 413 19.37 4.90 12.15
CA LEU A 413 19.30 3.82 13.12
C LEU A 413 17.84 3.39 13.27
N ARG A 414 17.56 2.09 13.07
CA ARG A 414 16.23 1.52 13.27
C ARG A 414 16.28 0.34 14.22
N LEU A 415 15.42 0.42 15.23
CA LEU A 415 15.27 -0.58 16.28
C LEU A 415 13.89 -1.21 16.23
N SER A 416 13.78 -2.53 16.35
CA SER A 416 12.51 -3.23 16.58
C SER A 416 12.42 -3.73 18.02
N ALA A 417 11.24 -3.62 18.60
CA ALA A 417 11.00 -4.01 19.98
C ALA A 417 10.88 -5.54 20.11
N GLU A 418 11.72 -6.14 20.96
CA GLU A 418 11.62 -7.55 21.35
C GLU A 418 10.68 -7.79 22.55
N MET A 419 10.31 -6.72 23.26
CA MET A 419 9.41 -6.81 24.42
C MET A 419 8.02 -7.28 24.03
N LYS A 420 7.36 -8.00 24.91
CA LYS A 420 5.96 -8.43 24.71
C LYS A 420 5.02 -7.24 24.82
N MET A 421 4.32 -6.98 23.72
CA MET A 421 3.28 -5.96 23.63
C MET A 421 2.16 -6.46 22.72
N PRO A 422 0.94 -5.93 22.83
CA PRO A 422 -0.17 -6.33 21.97
C PRO A 422 -0.05 -5.69 20.57
N GLY A 423 1.07 -5.92 19.89
CA GLY A 423 1.44 -5.36 18.59
C GLY A 423 2.92 -5.52 18.31
N ARG A 424 3.42 -4.78 17.31
CA ARG A 424 4.84 -4.64 16.97
C ARG A 424 5.24 -3.17 17.13
N GLY A 425 6.44 -2.91 17.60
CA GLY A 425 6.93 -1.54 17.80
C GLY A 425 8.30 -1.33 17.18
N TRP A 426 8.53 -0.14 16.64
CA TRP A 426 9.83 0.29 16.13
C TRP A 426 10.15 1.69 16.63
N LEU A 427 11.44 1.95 16.78
CA LEU A 427 11.98 3.27 17.04
C LEU A 427 13.06 3.54 16.00
N GLU A 428 12.90 4.63 15.28
CA GLU A 428 13.78 5.02 14.19
C GLU A 428 14.34 6.43 14.43
N PHE A 429 15.62 6.59 14.14
CA PHE A 429 16.31 7.86 14.13
C PHE A 429 16.91 8.08 12.74
N GLU A 430 16.71 9.27 12.17
CA GLU A 430 17.32 9.68 10.91
C GLU A 430 18.02 11.03 11.10
N VAL A 431 19.19 11.18 10.46
CA VAL A 431 19.95 12.43 10.42
C VAL A 431 19.96 12.93 8.98
N VAL A 432 19.36 14.09 8.75
CA VAL A 432 19.27 14.72 7.44
C VAL A 432 20.08 16.01 7.43
N PRO A 433 21.15 16.09 6.61
CA PRO A 433 21.93 17.33 6.46
C PRO A 433 21.08 18.44 5.83
N ARG A 434 21.25 19.67 6.32
CA ARG A 434 20.58 20.86 5.83
C ARG A 434 21.53 22.05 5.97
N ASP A 435 21.90 22.73 4.89
CA ASP A 435 22.66 23.99 4.78
C ASP A 435 23.53 24.41 6.00
N GLY A 436 24.45 23.53 6.46
CA GLY A 436 25.32 23.76 7.61
C GLY A 436 24.82 23.18 8.94
N ASP A 437 23.55 22.81 9.03
CA ASP A 437 22.92 22.17 10.18
C ASP A 437 22.53 20.73 9.86
N VAL A 438 22.04 20.00 10.84
CA VAL A 438 21.38 18.71 10.64
C VAL A 438 20.03 18.70 11.32
N THR A 439 19.06 18.01 10.70
CA THR A 439 17.79 17.69 11.34
C THR A 439 17.84 16.25 11.85
N ILE A 440 17.64 16.07 13.15
CA ILE A 440 17.46 14.76 13.77
C ILE A 440 15.97 14.46 13.79
N HIS A 441 15.55 13.40 13.11
CA HIS A 441 14.20 12.87 13.16
C HIS A 441 14.16 11.68 14.11
N GLN A 442 13.15 11.63 14.98
CA GLN A 442 12.84 10.53 15.89
C GLN A 442 11.42 10.07 15.60
N THR A 443 11.27 8.82 15.19
CA THR A 443 9.97 8.26 14.83
C THR A 443 9.71 6.98 15.61
N ALA A 444 8.69 6.99 16.45
CA ALA A 444 8.18 5.79 17.10
C ALA A 444 6.97 5.29 16.34
N ILE A 445 6.95 3.99 16.06
CA ILE A 445 5.92 3.36 15.24
C ILE A 445 5.37 2.18 16.00
N PHE A 446 4.05 2.06 16.02
CA PHE A 446 3.35 0.94 16.64
C PHE A 446 2.33 0.34 15.67
N ASP A 447 2.44 -0.95 15.43
CA ASP A 447 1.48 -1.75 14.64
C ASP A 447 0.60 -2.55 15.61
N PRO A 448 -0.57 -2.01 16.02
CA PRO A 448 -1.40 -2.62 17.05
C PRO A 448 -2.02 -3.93 16.58
N ARG A 449 -2.09 -4.92 17.46
CA ARG A 449 -2.81 -6.16 17.22
C ARG A 449 -4.21 -6.05 17.81
N GLY A 450 -5.20 -5.75 16.98
CA GLY A 450 -6.60 -5.63 17.38
C GLY A 450 -6.89 -4.48 18.35
N LEU A 451 -8.07 -4.49 18.95
CA LEU A 451 -8.50 -3.44 19.89
C LEU A 451 -7.63 -3.39 21.15
N GLY A 452 -7.11 -4.52 21.62
CA GLY A 452 -6.19 -4.56 22.75
C GLY A 452 -4.91 -3.76 22.49
N GLY A 453 -4.36 -3.84 21.28
CA GLY A 453 -3.22 -3.04 20.85
C GLY A 453 -3.54 -1.56 20.80
N LEU A 454 -4.71 -1.19 20.27
CA LEU A 454 -5.16 0.19 20.26
C LEU A 454 -5.35 0.75 21.68
N ALA A 455 -6.04 0.00 22.53
CA ALA A 455 -6.25 0.40 23.93
C ALA A 455 -4.91 0.58 24.68
N TYR A 456 -3.97 -0.35 24.47
CA TYR A 456 -2.63 -0.24 25.02
C TYR A 456 -1.94 1.04 24.58
N TRP A 457 -1.91 1.36 23.27
CA TRP A 457 -1.26 2.56 22.74
C TRP A 457 -1.82 3.83 23.34
N TYR A 458 -3.15 3.99 23.33
CA TYR A 458 -3.78 5.19 23.87
C TYR A 458 -3.64 5.31 25.40
N ALA A 459 -3.61 4.19 26.11
CA ALA A 459 -3.40 4.18 27.56
C ALA A 459 -1.96 4.63 27.94
N ILE A 460 -0.94 4.19 27.17
CA ILE A 460 0.44 4.58 27.43
C ILE A 460 0.81 5.94 26.84
N TRP A 461 -0.01 6.51 25.96
CA TRP A 461 0.32 7.71 25.20
C TRP A 461 0.82 8.89 26.02
N PRO A 462 0.21 9.29 27.16
CA PRO A 462 0.71 10.42 27.94
C PRO A 462 2.14 10.22 28.42
N LEU A 463 2.48 9.01 28.85
CA LEU A 463 3.81 8.63 29.28
C LEU A 463 4.79 8.55 28.11
N HIS A 464 4.34 7.94 27.00
CA HIS A 464 5.09 7.84 25.75
C HIS A 464 5.49 9.25 25.25
N GLU A 465 4.54 10.19 25.20
CA GLU A 465 4.79 11.55 24.75
C GLU A 465 5.86 12.25 25.59
N LEU A 466 5.78 12.11 26.90
CA LEU A 466 6.76 12.69 27.83
C LEU A 466 8.16 12.09 27.63
N VAL A 467 8.26 10.76 27.60
CA VAL A 467 9.53 10.03 27.48
C VAL A 467 10.20 10.36 26.13
N PHE A 468 9.47 10.28 25.04
CA PHE A 468 10.04 10.44 23.70
C PHE A 468 10.44 11.89 23.39
N ARG A 469 9.70 12.87 23.94
CA ARG A 469 10.11 14.29 23.87
C ARG A 469 11.41 14.55 24.63
N GLN A 470 11.54 13.99 25.84
CA GLN A 470 12.76 14.17 26.65
C GLN A 470 13.94 13.40 26.07
N MET A 471 13.70 12.23 25.45
CA MET A 471 14.73 11.45 24.74
C MET A 471 15.34 12.27 23.60
N LEU A 472 14.53 12.85 22.72
CA LEU A 472 15.02 13.70 21.63
C LEU A 472 15.80 14.89 22.17
N ALA A 473 15.29 15.58 23.19
CA ALA A 473 16.00 16.69 23.84
C ALA A 473 17.31 16.24 24.47
N GLY A 474 17.40 15.04 25.01
CA GLY A 474 18.62 14.44 25.54
C GLY A 474 19.66 14.15 24.47
N ILE A 475 19.24 13.55 23.35
CA ILE A 475 20.08 13.29 22.16
C ILE A 475 20.64 14.61 21.62
N VAL A 476 19.82 15.64 21.47
CA VAL A 476 20.25 16.98 21.02
C VAL A 476 21.32 17.57 21.95
N ARG A 477 21.08 17.50 23.26
CA ARG A 477 22.09 17.99 24.24
C ARG A 477 23.41 17.22 24.17
N SER A 478 23.34 15.89 23.98
CA SER A 478 24.52 15.04 23.83
C SER A 478 25.28 15.38 22.54
N ALA A 479 24.54 15.53 21.42
CA ALA A 479 25.12 15.94 20.13
C ALA A 479 25.88 17.28 20.23
N VAL A 480 25.28 18.29 20.82
CA VAL A 480 25.90 19.63 20.98
C VAL A 480 27.14 19.58 21.89
N ARG A 481 27.14 18.77 22.95
CA ARG A 481 28.26 18.65 23.88
C ARG A 481 29.42 17.81 23.33
N GLY A 482 29.23 17.05 22.27
CA GLY A 482 30.22 16.12 21.73
C GLY A 482 30.55 14.96 22.66
N ARG A 483 29.66 14.65 23.58
CA ARG A 483 29.80 13.61 24.61
C ARG A 483 28.61 12.67 24.61
#